data_bf8b58c4f017455cc318641e613d5a8a
#
_entry.id   bf8b58c4f017455cc318641e613d5a8a
#
_cell.length_a   1.000
_cell.length_b   1.000
_cell.length_c   1.000
_cell.angle_alpha   90.00
_cell.angle_beta   90.00
_cell.angle_gamma   90.00
#
_symmetry.space_group_name_H-M   'P 1'
#
loop_
_entity.id
_entity.type
_entity.pdbx_description
1 polymer ?
#
loop_
_entity_poly.entity_id
_entity_poly.type
_entity_poly.pdbx_seq_one_letter_code
_entity_poly.pdbx_strand_id
1 'polypeptide(L)'
;MATHDVSTIGPAPPLPAFRVGITGTRRALDPATQERLTLQIGELLDCVAATLPGNASLRALSPLAEGADRLLAEAALARGWHLVAPLPFPPKDYKADFPATQEAFQSLLDRAEPLIVDGGRDSANASYEAAGRFVVRNCDVLIAIWDGHTKNGRGGTAEIMRFAARAEVPIWWLNPDAPTPPLLIRRSAELAYPPHAPTDAPSGIKAEAELRALVARTLTRPAAPPPDRAGLIGHLVSGF
;
A
#
# COMPACT_ATOMS: atom_id res chain seq x y z
N MET A 1 45.75 -13.80 32.95
CA MET A 1 44.30 -13.73 33.10
C MET A 1 43.76 -12.84 31.95
N ALA A 2 43.25 -13.45 30.90
CA ALA A 2 42.68 -12.70 29.78
C ALA A 2 41.17 -12.60 30.02
N THR A 3 40.69 -11.39 30.20
CA THR A 3 39.27 -11.07 30.30
C THR A 3 38.66 -11.16 28.90
N HIS A 4 37.87 -12.19 28.62
CA HIS A 4 37.03 -12.27 27.44
C HIS A 4 35.91 -11.23 27.57
N ASP A 5 36.04 -10.16 26.78
CA ASP A 5 34.96 -9.19 26.55
C ASP A 5 33.91 -9.89 25.66
N VAL A 6 32.85 -10.39 26.29
CA VAL A 6 31.67 -10.93 25.58
C VAL A 6 30.81 -9.72 25.21
N SER A 7 31.14 -9.11 24.08
CA SER A 7 30.25 -8.15 23.42
C SER A 7 28.97 -8.90 23.06
N THR A 8 27.94 -8.79 23.93
CA THR A 8 26.57 -9.22 23.64
C THR A 8 26.04 -8.31 22.51
N ILE A 9 26.26 -8.72 21.28
CA ILE A 9 25.56 -8.15 20.14
C ILE A 9 24.10 -8.56 20.30
N GLY A 10 23.31 -7.66 20.86
CA GLY A 10 21.86 -7.81 20.91
C GLY A 10 21.31 -8.02 19.48
N PRO A 11 20.10 -8.59 19.33
CA PRO A 11 19.51 -8.74 18.02
C PRO A 11 19.47 -7.39 17.31
N ALA A 12 19.89 -7.36 16.04
CA ALA A 12 19.86 -6.15 15.23
C ALA A 12 18.44 -5.55 15.28
N PRO A 13 18.29 -4.23 15.42
CA PRO A 13 16.97 -3.62 15.42
C PRO A 13 16.25 -3.96 14.11
N PRO A 14 14.92 -4.18 14.15
CA PRO A 14 14.16 -4.48 12.96
C PRO A 14 14.32 -3.35 11.94
N LEU A 15 14.57 -3.71 10.69
CA LEU A 15 14.67 -2.74 9.61
C LEU A 15 13.33 -2.05 9.40
N PRO A 16 13.32 -0.72 9.18
CA PRO A 16 12.10 -0.02 8.85
C PRO A 16 11.56 -0.58 7.53
N ALA A 17 10.26 -0.85 7.47
CA ALA A 17 9.58 -1.31 6.27
C ALA A 17 8.60 -0.24 5.78
N PHE A 18 8.62 0.06 4.48
CA PHE A 18 7.62 0.91 3.85
C PHE A 18 6.83 0.09 2.82
N ARG A 19 5.51 0.22 2.86
CA ARG A 19 4.59 -0.60 2.08
C ARG A 19 3.73 0.25 1.17
N VAL A 20 3.73 -0.05 -0.11
CA VAL A 20 2.86 0.57 -1.10
C VAL A 20 1.80 -0.46 -1.50
N GLY A 21 0.53 -0.12 -1.30
CA GLY A 21 -0.60 -0.95 -1.70
C GLY A 21 -1.23 -0.47 -3.00
N ILE A 22 -2.08 -1.29 -3.61
CA ILE A 22 -2.85 -0.93 -4.79
C ILE A 22 -4.31 -1.34 -4.70
N THR A 23 -5.16 -0.53 -5.31
CA THR A 23 -6.52 -0.86 -5.73
C THR A 23 -6.79 -0.22 -7.08
N GLY A 24 -7.66 -0.79 -7.89
CA GLY A 24 -7.98 -0.15 -9.16
C GLY A 24 -8.84 -0.99 -10.10
N THR A 25 -8.99 -0.46 -11.31
CA THR A 25 -9.77 -1.07 -12.36
C THR A 25 -9.17 -2.40 -12.82
N ARG A 26 -10.06 -3.37 -13.07
CA ARG A 26 -9.71 -4.66 -13.70
C ARG A 26 -9.93 -4.64 -15.21
N ARG A 27 -10.47 -3.53 -15.76
CA ARG A 27 -10.67 -3.44 -17.21
C ARG A 27 -9.35 -3.49 -17.96
N ALA A 28 -9.38 -4.04 -19.16
CA ALA A 28 -8.26 -3.93 -20.08
C ALA A 28 -7.98 -2.44 -20.37
N LEU A 29 -6.72 -2.06 -20.29
CA LEU A 29 -6.23 -0.73 -20.63
C LEU A 29 -5.61 -0.79 -22.01
N ASP A 30 -5.78 0.26 -22.80
CA ASP A 30 -5.03 0.39 -24.04
C ASP A 30 -3.52 0.56 -23.76
N PRO A 31 -2.65 0.22 -24.72
CA PRO A 31 -1.21 0.22 -24.50
C PRO A 31 -0.64 1.57 -24.04
N ALA A 32 -1.13 2.68 -24.56
CA ALA A 32 -0.64 4.02 -24.21
C ALA A 32 -1.04 4.40 -22.78
N THR A 33 -2.27 4.08 -22.37
CA THR A 33 -2.73 4.25 -20.98
C THR A 33 -1.94 3.36 -20.03
N GLN A 34 -1.69 2.11 -20.40
CA GLN A 34 -0.91 1.18 -19.58
C GLN A 34 0.52 1.68 -19.39
N GLU A 35 1.18 2.12 -20.45
CA GLU A 35 2.54 2.69 -20.40
C GLU A 35 2.60 3.91 -19.48
N ARG A 36 1.67 4.86 -19.66
CA ARG A 36 1.59 6.06 -18.84
C ARG A 36 1.41 5.74 -17.36
N LEU A 37 0.48 4.85 -17.02
CA LEU A 37 0.25 4.44 -15.63
C LEU A 37 1.44 3.69 -15.04
N THR A 38 2.10 2.85 -15.82
CA THR A 38 3.33 2.17 -15.40
C THR A 38 4.43 3.17 -15.07
N LEU A 39 4.62 4.20 -15.88
CA LEU A 39 5.57 5.29 -15.61
C LEU A 39 5.22 6.03 -14.32
N GLN A 40 3.96 6.44 -14.14
CA GLN A 40 3.50 7.16 -12.95
C GLN A 40 3.62 6.32 -11.66
N ILE A 41 3.38 5.02 -11.74
CA ILE A 41 3.65 4.09 -10.63
C ILE A 41 5.14 4.02 -10.35
N GLY A 42 5.95 3.88 -11.40
CA GLY A 42 7.41 3.85 -11.30
C GLY A 42 7.99 5.09 -10.61
N GLU A 43 7.56 6.29 -11.00
CA GLU A 43 7.95 7.55 -10.39
C GLU A 43 7.63 7.61 -8.90
N LEU A 44 6.45 7.12 -8.48
CA LEU A 44 6.11 7.01 -7.06
C LEU A 44 7.05 6.07 -6.32
N LEU A 45 7.29 4.86 -6.86
CA LEU A 45 8.17 3.88 -6.22
C LEU A 45 9.60 4.39 -6.10
N ASP A 46 10.11 5.06 -7.12
CA ASP A 46 11.44 5.68 -7.13
C ASP A 46 11.53 6.84 -6.13
N CYS A 47 10.49 7.66 -6.03
CA CYS A 47 10.37 8.72 -5.03
C CYS A 47 10.41 8.17 -3.60
N VAL A 48 9.68 7.09 -3.34
CA VAL A 48 9.68 6.39 -2.05
C VAL A 48 11.07 5.85 -1.74
N ALA A 49 11.67 5.10 -2.67
CA ALA A 49 12.99 4.50 -2.48
C ALA A 49 14.09 5.55 -2.22
N ALA A 50 14.05 6.66 -2.95
CA ALA A 50 15.02 7.75 -2.78
C ALA A 50 14.88 8.51 -1.46
N THR A 51 13.71 8.43 -0.80
CA THR A 51 13.44 9.14 0.47
C THR A 51 13.84 8.30 1.68
N LEU A 52 13.93 7.00 1.53
CA LEU A 52 14.16 6.05 2.61
C LEU A 52 15.67 5.76 2.81
N PRO A 53 16.08 5.36 4.03
CA PRO A 53 17.42 4.82 4.24
C PRO A 53 17.66 3.59 3.34
N GLY A 54 18.89 3.44 2.82
CA GLY A 54 19.22 2.35 1.90
C GLY A 54 19.06 0.92 2.44
N ASN A 55 18.85 0.77 3.75
CA ASN A 55 18.56 -0.48 4.42
C ASN A 55 17.06 -0.68 4.72
N ALA A 56 16.17 0.20 4.28
CA ALA A 56 14.73 0.04 4.45
C ALA A 56 14.20 -1.14 3.61
N SER A 57 13.27 -1.90 4.19
CA SER A 57 12.54 -2.93 3.47
C SER A 57 11.42 -2.30 2.64
N LEU A 58 11.50 -2.39 1.32
CA LEU A 58 10.50 -1.88 0.39
C LEU A 58 9.55 -3.01 -0.02
N ARG A 59 8.26 -2.83 0.20
CA ARG A 59 7.24 -3.85 -0.06
C ARG A 59 6.10 -3.31 -0.90
N ALA A 60 5.64 -4.09 -1.86
CA ALA A 60 4.42 -3.85 -2.61
C ALA A 60 3.34 -4.86 -2.19
N LEU A 61 2.11 -4.39 -1.97
CA LEU A 61 0.95 -5.22 -1.65
C LEU A 61 -0.02 -5.18 -2.81
N SER A 62 -0.17 -6.31 -3.50
CA SER A 62 -1.04 -6.44 -4.67
C SER A 62 -1.81 -7.76 -4.65
N PRO A 63 -3.16 -7.75 -4.74
CA PRO A 63 -3.96 -8.96 -4.88
C PRO A 63 -3.77 -9.70 -6.22
N LEU A 64 -3.01 -9.16 -7.16
CA LEU A 64 -2.68 -9.74 -8.48
C LEU A 64 -3.88 -9.90 -9.43
N ALA A 65 -5.00 -9.22 -9.21
CA ALA A 65 -6.07 -9.14 -10.20
C ALA A 65 -5.57 -8.50 -11.50
N GLU A 66 -6.26 -8.77 -12.60
CA GLU A 66 -5.96 -8.12 -13.88
C GLU A 66 -6.05 -6.59 -13.77
N GLY A 67 -5.32 -5.89 -14.62
CA GLY A 67 -5.29 -4.43 -14.66
C GLY A 67 -4.38 -3.82 -13.60
N ALA A 68 -4.92 -2.93 -12.78
CA ALA A 68 -4.16 -2.11 -11.83
C ALA A 68 -3.20 -2.92 -10.94
N ASP A 69 -3.65 -4.03 -10.38
CA ASP A 69 -2.89 -4.80 -9.40
C ASP A 69 -1.58 -5.34 -9.99
N ARG A 70 -1.62 -5.81 -11.25
CA ARG A 70 -0.44 -6.33 -11.94
C ARG A 70 0.54 -5.24 -12.33
N LEU A 71 0.06 -4.02 -12.64
CA LEU A 71 0.96 -2.89 -12.94
C LEU A 71 1.87 -2.57 -11.75
N LEU A 72 1.32 -2.52 -10.52
CA LEU A 72 2.17 -2.34 -9.34
C LEU A 72 3.10 -3.52 -9.12
N ALA A 73 2.59 -4.75 -9.24
CA ALA A 73 3.38 -5.96 -9.01
C ALA A 73 4.61 -6.00 -9.93
N GLU A 74 4.41 -5.78 -11.22
CA GLU A 74 5.48 -5.74 -12.23
C GLU A 74 6.48 -4.60 -11.98
N ALA A 75 5.98 -3.38 -11.71
CA ALA A 75 6.81 -2.21 -11.46
C ALA A 75 7.68 -2.38 -10.20
N ALA A 76 7.12 -2.97 -9.15
CA ALA A 76 7.82 -3.25 -7.90
C ALA A 76 8.88 -4.34 -8.06
N LEU A 77 8.53 -5.45 -8.70
CA LEU A 77 9.46 -6.55 -8.97
C LEU A 77 10.61 -6.12 -9.87
N ALA A 78 10.37 -5.25 -10.86
CA ALA A 78 11.43 -4.68 -11.71
C ALA A 78 12.44 -3.84 -10.92
N ARG A 79 12.04 -3.32 -9.76
CA ARG A 79 12.87 -2.52 -8.84
C ARG A 79 13.47 -3.34 -7.69
N GLY A 80 13.27 -4.64 -7.67
CA GLY A 80 13.74 -5.52 -6.60
C GLY A 80 12.98 -5.38 -5.28
N TRP A 81 11.77 -4.80 -5.31
CA TRP A 81 10.92 -4.74 -4.13
C TRP A 81 10.34 -6.11 -3.79
N HIS A 82 10.09 -6.33 -2.51
CA HIS A 82 9.39 -7.53 -2.06
C HIS A 82 7.89 -7.42 -2.36
N LEU A 83 7.34 -8.40 -3.09
CA LEU A 83 5.92 -8.44 -3.44
C LEU A 83 5.17 -9.36 -2.46
N VAL A 84 4.14 -8.82 -1.83
CA VAL A 84 3.18 -9.56 -1.00
C VAL A 84 1.86 -9.64 -1.76
N ALA A 85 1.31 -10.85 -1.89
CA ALA A 85 0.07 -11.10 -2.61
C ALA A 85 -1.07 -11.52 -1.66
N PRO A 86 -1.85 -10.57 -1.11
CA PRO A 86 -3.03 -10.88 -0.31
C PRO A 86 -4.18 -11.34 -1.22
N LEU A 87 -4.33 -12.65 -1.35
CA LEU A 87 -5.30 -13.27 -2.24
C LEU A 87 -6.66 -13.44 -1.55
N PRO A 88 -7.78 -13.15 -2.25
CA PRO A 88 -9.12 -13.37 -1.73
C PRO A 88 -9.46 -14.85 -1.57
N PHE A 89 -8.82 -15.73 -2.38
CA PHE A 89 -9.04 -17.16 -2.43
C PHE A 89 -7.71 -17.91 -2.51
N PRO A 90 -7.70 -19.24 -2.28
CA PRO A 90 -6.54 -20.07 -2.60
C PRO A 90 -6.12 -19.86 -4.06
N PRO A 91 -4.81 -19.88 -4.38
CA PRO A 91 -4.30 -19.58 -5.72
C PRO A 91 -4.98 -20.33 -6.85
N LYS A 92 -5.26 -21.63 -6.65
CA LYS A 92 -5.93 -22.47 -7.63
C LYS A 92 -7.33 -21.94 -7.99
N ASP A 93 -8.08 -21.52 -7.00
CA ASP A 93 -9.45 -21.03 -7.19
C ASP A 93 -9.45 -19.61 -7.75
N TYR A 94 -8.51 -18.77 -7.30
CA TYR A 94 -8.41 -17.39 -7.79
C TYR A 94 -7.94 -17.32 -9.24
N LYS A 95 -7.05 -18.22 -9.65
CA LYS A 95 -6.56 -18.34 -11.02
C LYS A 95 -7.68 -18.55 -12.03
N ALA A 96 -8.78 -19.19 -11.63
CA ALA A 96 -9.95 -19.43 -12.48
C ALA A 96 -10.67 -18.12 -12.92
N ASP A 97 -10.46 -17.02 -12.19
CA ASP A 97 -11.02 -15.70 -12.52
C ASP A 97 -10.32 -15.04 -13.73
N PHE A 98 -9.18 -15.58 -14.15
CA PHE A 98 -8.31 -15.01 -15.20
C PHE A 98 -8.03 -16.00 -16.34
N PRO A 99 -9.05 -16.54 -17.02
CA PRO A 99 -8.88 -17.66 -17.96
C PRO A 99 -7.90 -17.35 -19.10
N ALA A 100 -7.86 -16.08 -19.55
CA ALA A 100 -6.98 -15.65 -20.65
C ALA A 100 -5.55 -15.29 -20.19
N THR A 101 -5.32 -15.08 -18.88
CA THR A 101 -4.05 -14.55 -18.36
C THR A 101 -3.53 -15.35 -17.16
N GLN A 102 -3.86 -16.64 -17.11
CA GLN A 102 -3.45 -17.54 -16.02
C GLN A 102 -1.94 -17.66 -15.86
N GLU A 103 -1.21 -17.66 -16.97
CA GLU A 103 0.26 -17.74 -16.96
C GLU A 103 0.89 -16.48 -16.38
N ALA A 104 0.38 -15.30 -16.76
CA ALA A 104 0.84 -14.03 -16.22
C ALA A 104 0.56 -13.94 -14.71
N PHE A 105 -0.63 -14.39 -14.25
CA PHE A 105 -0.92 -14.49 -12.82
C PHE A 105 0.07 -15.40 -12.10
N GLN A 106 0.32 -16.59 -12.64
CA GLN A 106 1.23 -17.56 -12.05
C GLN A 106 2.67 -17.02 -11.97
N SER A 107 3.15 -16.40 -13.02
CA SER A 107 4.50 -15.81 -13.08
C SER A 107 4.70 -14.72 -12.01
N LEU A 108 3.68 -13.94 -11.70
CA LEU A 108 3.74 -12.95 -10.61
C LEU A 108 3.66 -13.63 -9.24
N LEU A 109 2.79 -14.62 -9.10
CA LEU A 109 2.60 -15.37 -7.87
C LEU A 109 3.86 -16.12 -7.43
N ASP A 110 4.58 -16.72 -8.37
CA ASP A 110 5.83 -17.46 -8.12
C ASP A 110 6.95 -16.56 -7.58
N ARG A 111 6.81 -15.25 -7.74
CA ARG A 111 7.75 -14.22 -7.28
C ARG A 111 7.23 -13.42 -6.09
N ALA A 112 6.07 -13.78 -5.57
CA ALA A 112 5.40 -13.09 -4.46
C ALA A 112 5.37 -13.96 -3.20
N GLU A 113 5.18 -13.31 -2.06
CA GLU A 113 4.76 -13.95 -0.81
C GLU A 113 3.22 -14.02 -0.80
N PRO A 114 2.60 -15.19 -1.06
CA PRO A 114 1.15 -15.29 -1.07
C PRO A 114 0.58 -15.36 0.35
N LEU A 115 -0.53 -14.65 0.55
CA LEU A 115 -1.30 -14.67 1.78
C LEU A 115 -2.78 -14.85 1.45
N ILE A 116 -3.42 -15.91 1.93
CA ILE A 116 -4.86 -16.11 1.76
C ILE A 116 -5.60 -15.32 2.84
N VAL A 117 -6.41 -14.34 2.44
CA VAL A 117 -7.05 -13.41 3.38
C VAL A 117 -8.37 -13.96 3.91
N ASP A 118 -9.18 -14.59 3.05
CA ASP A 118 -10.51 -15.09 3.42
C ASP A 118 -10.68 -16.59 3.08
N GLY A 119 -10.46 -16.98 1.84
CA GLY A 119 -10.48 -18.37 1.41
C GLY A 119 -11.83 -18.92 0.99
N GLY A 120 -12.94 -18.20 1.20
CA GLY A 120 -14.29 -18.65 0.87
C GLY A 120 -14.86 -18.07 -0.42
N ARG A 121 -15.51 -18.89 -1.26
CA ARG A 121 -16.23 -18.44 -2.47
C ARG A 121 -17.73 -18.25 -2.28
N ASP A 122 -18.26 -18.60 -1.14
CA ASP A 122 -19.69 -18.45 -0.84
C ASP A 122 -20.17 -17.00 -0.92
N SER A 123 -19.25 -16.05 -0.73
CA SER A 123 -19.46 -14.63 -0.94
C SER A 123 -18.24 -13.98 -1.60
N ALA A 124 -18.05 -14.23 -2.90
CA ALA A 124 -16.88 -13.74 -3.64
C ALA A 124 -16.64 -12.23 -3.49
N ASN A 125 -17.71 -11.41 -3.48
CA ASN A 125 -17.59 -9.97 -3.27
C ASN A 125 -17.06 -9.62 -1.88
N ALA A 126 -17.42 -10.38 -0.85
CA ALA A 126 -16.89 -10.18 0.50
C ALA A 126 -15.40 -10.53 0.58
N SER A 127 -14.98 -11.58 -0.10
CA SER A 127 -13.57 -12.00 -0.15
C SER A 127 -12.71 -11.00 -0.93
N TYR A 128 -13.20 -10.43 -2.02
CA TYR A 128 -12.52 -9.33 -2.71
C TYR A 128 -12.43 -8.08 -1.84
N GLU A 129 -13.51 -7.74 -1.13
CA GLU A 129 -13.51 -6.65 -0.16
C GLU A 129 -12.48 -6.88 0.96
N ALA A 130 -12.42 -8.11 1.49
CA ALA A 130 -11.47 -8.48 2.54
C ALA A 130 -10.03 -8.30 2.07
N ALA A 131 -9.70 -8.75 0.85
CA ALA A 131 -8.37 -8.57 0.26
C ALA A 131 -8.03 -7.08 0.07
N GLY A 132 -8.94 -6.28 -0.47
CA GLY A 132 -8.75 -4.83 -0.62
C GLY A 132 -8.57 -4.12 0.73
N ARG A 133 -9.38 -4.46 1.74
CA ARG A 133 -9.25 -3.90 3.10
C ARG A 133 -7.96 -4.35 3.78
N PHE A 134 -7.49 -5.57 3.51
CA PHE A 134 -6.19 -6.03 3.98
C PHE A 134 -5.06 -5.17 3.41
N VAL A 135 -5.07 -4.90 2.10
CA VAL A 135 -4.10 -3.99 1.47
C VAL A 135 -4.09 -2.65 2.18
N VAL A 136 -5.25 -2.00 2.34
CA VAL A 136 -5.35 -0.69 3.01
C VAL A 136 -4.80 -0.70 4.43
N ARG A 137 -5.14 -1.73 5.23
CA ARG A 137 -4.68 -1.82 6.63
C ARG A 137 -3.19 -2.09 6.78
N ASN A 138 -2.54 -2.55 5.72
CA ASN A 138 -1.15 -2.97 5.77
C ASN A 138 -0.23 -2.16 4.84
N CYS A 139 -0.71 -1.08 4.23
CA CYS A 139 0.12 -0.17 3.44
C CYS A 139 0.24 1.21 4.09
N ASP A 140 1.36 1.89 3.80
CA ASP A 140 1.64 3.26 4.24
C ASP A 140 1.15 4.30 3.22
N VAL A 141 1.03 3.89 1.94
CA VAL A 141 0.43 4.64 0.84
C VAL A 141 -0.34 3.67 -0.04
N LEU A 142 -1.53 4.06 -0.47
CA LEU A 142 -2.36 3.31 -1.43
C LEU A 142 -2.31 3.96 -2.80
N ILE A 143 -1.89 3.24 -3.83
CA ILE A 143 -2.12 3.66 -5.22
C ILE A 143 -3.57 3.30 -5.57
N ALA A 144 -4.29 4.22 -6.19
CA ALA A 144 -5.64 3.98 -6.68
C ALA A 144 -5.74 4.35 -8.17
N ILE A 145 -5.92 3.35 -9.03
CA ILE A 145 -6.21 3.57 -10.46
C ILE A 145 -7.72 3.50 -10.66
N TRP A 146 -8.34 4.68 -10.77
CA TRP A 146 -9.80 4.78 -10.77
C TRP A 146 -10.31 5.92 -11.65
N ASP A 147 -11.34 5.62 -12.43
CA ASP A 147 -12.00 6.53 -13.38
C ASP A 147 -12.98 7.53 -12.72
N GLY A 148 -13.18 7.41 -11.42
CA GLY A 148 -14.12 8.27 -10.71
C GLY A 148 -15.57 7.76 -10.68
N HIS A 149 -15.88 6.65 -11.32
CA HIS A 149 -17.24 6.14 -11.37
C HIS A 149 -17.58 5.21 -10.20
N THR A 150 -18.77 5.44 -9.61
CA THR A 150 -19.23 4.70 -8.42
C THR A 150 -20.01 3.42 -8.75
N LYS A 151 -20.00 2.95 -9.99
CA LYS A 151 -20.86 1.87 -10.51
C LYS A 151 -20.66 0.50 -9.86
N ASN A 152 -19.80 0.38 -8.88
CA ASN A 152 -19.32 -0.90 -8.45
C ASN A 152 -19.85 -1.27 -7.09
N GLY A 153 -20.44 -2.46 -7.02
CA GLY A 153 -20.91 -3.08 -5.81
C GLY A 153 -19.81 -3.28 -4.76
N ARG A 154 -20.11 -4.10 -3.80
CA ARG A 154 -19.23 -4.44 -2.66
C ARG A 154 -17.86 -4.95 -3.13
N GLY A 155 -16.79 -4.39 -2.56
CA GLY A 155 -15.40 -4.73 -2.91
C GLY A 155 -14.83 -3.98 -4.12
N GLY A 156 -15.57 -3.04 -4.71
CA GLY A 156 -15.09 -2.21 -5.83
C GLY A 156 -14.10 -1.13 -5.41
N THR A 157 -13.34 -0.61 -6.38
CA THR A 157 -12.29 0.41 -6.16
C THR A 157 -12.78 1.62 -5.37
N ALA A 158 -13.97 2.14 -5.69
CA ALA A 158 -14.58 3.27 -4.99
C ALA A 158 -14.82 2.99 -3.48
N GLU A 159 -15.18 1.77 -3.13
CA GLU A 159 -15.38 1.38 -1.73
C GLU A 159 -14.05 1.28 -0.98
N ILE A 160 -13.05 0.70 -1.61
CA ILE A 160 -11.71 0.58 -1.03
C ILE A 160 -11.07 1.95 -0.84
N MET A 161 -11.22 2.87 -1.79
CA MET A 161 -10.77 4.26 -1.64
C MET A 161 -11.45 4.97 -0.47
N ARG A 162 -12.79 4.82 -0.32
CA ARG A 162 -13.51 5.37 0.83
C ARG A 162 -13.02 4.77 2.16
N PHE A 163 -12.75 3.48 2.16
CA PHE A 163 -12.19 2.82 3.33
C PHE A 163 -10.80 3.35 3.67
N ALA A 164 -9.91 3.52 2.67
CA ALA A 164 -8.58 4.09 2.85
C ALA A 164 -8.64 5.53 3.39
N ALA A 165 -9.49 6.37 2.80
CA ALA A 165 -9.66 7.76 3.24
C ALA A 165 -10.20 7.87 4.69
N ARG A 166 -11.08 6.96 5.12
CA ARG A 166 -11.57 6.88 6.52
C ARG A 166 -10.51 6.35 7.48
N ALA A 167 -9.63 5.49 7.01
CA ALA A 167 -8.50 4.96 7.77
C ALA A 167 -7.30 5.91 7.76
N GLU A 168 -7.45 7.09 7.16
CA GLU A 168 -6.40 8.11 7.00
C GLU A 168 -5.13 7.58 6.29
N VAL A 169 -5.29 6.54 5.46
CA VAL A 169 -4.24 6.06 4.58
C VAL A 169 -4.17 6.98 3.37
N PRO A 170 -3.02 7.62 3.10
CA PRO A 170 -2.84 8.49 1.95
C PRO A 170 -3.04 7.73 0.65
N ILE A 171 -3.76 8.35 -0.31
CA ILE A 171 -4.07 7.75 -1.59
C ILE A 171 -3.36 8.53 -2.70
N TRP A 172 -2.55 7.83 -3.48
CA TRP A 172 -1.98 8.30 -4.72
C TRP A 172 -2.92 7.93 -5.86
N TRP A 173 -3.76 8.89 -6.26
CA TRP A 173 -4.79 8.64 -7.27
C TRP A 173 -4.28 8.89 -8.67
N LEU A 174 -4.50 7.93 -9.55
CA LEU A 174 -4.20 7.95 -10.97
C LEU A 174 -5.50 7.79 -11.77
N ASN A 175 -5.77 8.72 -12.68
CA ASN A 175 -6.95 8.62 -13.55
C ASN A 175 -6.58 7.83 -14.82
N PRO A 176 -7.20 6.66 -15.10
CA PRO A 176 -6.93 5.90 -16.32
C PRO A 176 -7.49 6.57 -17.58
N ASP A 177 -8.56 7.38 -17.44
CA ASP A 177 -9.27 7.99 -18.57
C ASP A 177 -8.76 9.39 -18.94
N ALA A 178 -7.85 9.95 -18.15
CA ALA A 178 -7.29 11.26 -18.40
C ALA A 178 -5.79 11.31 -18.10
N PRO A 179 -4.96 11.94 -18.96
CA PRO A 179 -3.53 12.10 -18.75
C PRO A 179 -3.25 13.25 -17.75
N THR A 180 -3.88 13.18 -16.59
CA THR A 180 -3.68 14.16 -15.53
C THR A 180 -2.50 13.78 -14.62
N PRO A 181 -1.82 14.77 -14.01
CA PRO A 181 -0.85 14.48 -12.97
C PRO A 181 -1.49 13.70 -11.80
N PRO A 182 -0.73 12.86 -11.11
CA PRO A 182 -1.20 12.19 -9.90
C PRO A 182 -1.69 13.18 -8.84
N LEU A 183 -2.69 12.77 -8.06
CA LEU A 183 -3.18 13.52 -6.91
C LEU A 183 -2.87 12.78 -5.62
N LEU A 184 -2.43 13.50 -4.59
CA LEU A 184 -2.27 12.96 -3.25
C LEU A 184 -3.50 13.32 -2.39
N ILE A 185 -4.36 12.34 -2.12
CA ILE A 185 -5.53 12.47 -1.25
C ILE A 185 -5.14 12.00 0.15
N ARG A 186 -5.30 12.87 1.16
CA ARG A 186 -4.85 12.61 2.54
C ARG A 186 -6.00 12.48 3.52
N ARG A 187 -7.20 12.98 3.18
CA ARG A 187 -8.35 13.06 4.06
C ARG A 187 -9.64 12.70 3.34
N SER A 188 -10.59 12.16 4.07
CA SER A 188 -11.91 11.84 3.53
C SER A 188 -12.61 13.03 2.87
N ALA A 189 -12.40 14.26 3.38
CA ALA A 189 -12.98 15.47 2.81
C ALA A 189 -12.40 15.81 1.42
N GLU A 190 -11.22 15.32 1.08
CA GLU A 190 -10.58 15.49 -0.22
C GLU A 190 -11.10 14.49 -1.26
N LEU A 191 -11.83 13.45 -0.83
CA LEU A 191 -12.46 12.47 -1.70
C LEU A 191 -13.87 12.93 -2.09
N ALA A 192 -13.97 13.78 -3.10
CA ALA A 192 -15.24 14.25 -3.64
C ALA A 192 -15.97 13.17 -4.46
N TYR A 193 -17.27 13.34 -4.68
CA TYR A 193 -18.09 12.47 -5.50
C TYR A 193 -18.78 13.23 -6.64
N PRO A 194 -18.59 12.83 -7.90
CA PRO A 194 -17.45 12.05 -8.42
C PRO A 194 -16.17 12.76 -8.02
N PRO A 195 -15.03 12.07 -7.94
CA PRO A 195 -13.82 12.74 -7.52
C PRO A 195 -13.43 13.75 -8.57
N HIS A 196 -13.90 14.96 -8.36
CA HIS A 196 -13.25 16.11 -8.92
C HIS A 196 -11.97 16.29 -8.12
N ALA A 197 -10.85 16.47 -8.80
CA ALA A 197 -9.67 16.92 -8.11
C ALA A 197 -10.08 18.10 -7.23
N PRO A 198 -9.99 17.97 -5.89
CA PRO A 198 -10.25 19.14 -5.05
C PRO A 198 -9.33 20.23 -5.56
N THR A 199 -9.83 21.44 -5.69
CA THR A 199 -9.07 22.60 -6.19
C THR A 199 -7.75 22.80 -5.44
N ASP A 200 -7.66 22.26 -4.24
CA ASP A 200 -6.55 22.40 -3.29
C ASP A 200 -5.74 21.09 -3.13
N ALA A 201 -6.10 19.98 -3.81
CA ALA A 201 -5.31 18.76 -3.71
C ALA A 201 -3.93 18.98 -4.35
N PRO A 202 -2.86 18.61 -3.65
CA PRO A 202 -1.54 18.68 -4.23
C PRO A 202 -1.43 17.75 -5.43
N SER A 203 -0.96 18.31 -6.55
CA SER A 203 -0.76 17.59 -7.81
C SER A 203 0.66 17.79 -8.33
N GLY A 204 1.15 16.88 -9.16
CA GLY A 204 2.46 16.97 -9.78
C GLY A 204 3.60 17.16 -8.76
N ILE A 205 4.47 18.13 -8.98
CA ILE A 205 5.64 18.43 -8.12
C ILE A 205 5.25 18.64 -6.65
N LYS A 206 4.11 19.30 -6.39
CA LYS A 206 3.64 19.54 -5.03
C LYS A 206 3.19 18.24 -4.37
N ALA A 207 2.49 17.37 -5.10
CA ALA A 207 2.10 16.06 -4.59
C ALA A 207 3.33 15.19 -4.26
N GLU A 208 4.34 15.22 -5.10
CA GLU A 208 5.61 14.52 -4.87
C GLU A 208 6.35 15.04 -3.62
N ALA A 209 6.45 16.35 -3.45
CA ALA A 209 7.09 16.94 -2.28
C ALA A 209 6.37 16.57 -0.98
N GLU A 210 5.04 16.53 -0.99
CA GLU A 210 4.26 16.09 0.17
C GLU A 210 4.36 14.59 0.42
N LEU A 211 4.44 13.77 -0.63
CA LEU A 211 4.71 12.35 -0.52
C LEU A 211 6.07 12.11 0.14
N ARG A 212 7.13 12.79 -0.29
CA ARG A 212 8.46 12.70 0.34
C ARG A 212 8.40 13.05 1.83
N ALA A 213 7.72 14.12 2.19
CA ALA A 213 7.55 14.52 3.59
C ALA A 213 6.76 13.48 4.40
N LEU A 214 5.77 12.82 3.79
CA LEU A 214 5.00 11.75 4.41
C LEU A 214 5.87 10.52 4.64
N VAL A 215 6.59 10.05 3.61
CA VAL A 215 7.51 8.91 3.68
C VAL A 215 8.56 9.12 4.77
N ALA A 216 9.19 10.30 4.80
CA ALA A 216 10.19 10.63 5.82
C ALA A 216 9.62 10.58 7.25
N ARG A 217 8.38 11.01 7.44
CA ARG A 217 7.72 10.98 8.77
C ARG A 217 7.33 9.58 9.22
N THR A 218 6.94 8.70 8.31
CA THR A 218 6.55 7.32 8.64
C THR A 218 7.69 6.56 9.29
N LEU A 219 8.93 6.90 8.97
CA LEU A 219 10.11 6.25 9.54
C LEU A 219 10.72 6.98 10.75
N THR A 220 10.27 8.20 11.06
CA THR A 220 10.69 8.86 12.30
C THR A 220 10.01 8.14 13.47
N ARG A 221 10.84 7.54 14.33
CA ARG A 221 10.37 6.96 15.59
C ARG A 221 9.58 8.02 16.34
N PRO A 222 8.35 7.76 16.81
CA PRO A 222 7.67 8.68 17.71
C PRO A 222 8.61 8.98 18.87
N ALA A 223 8.74 10.26 19.25
CA ALA A 223 9.46 10.61 20.44
C ALA A 223 8.91 9.75 21.58
N ALA A 224 9.80 9.09 22.35
CA ALA A 224 9.36 8.31 23.49
C ALA A 224 8.45 9.20 24.35
N PRO A 225 7.26 8.73 24.76
CA PRO A 225 6.44 9.52 25.66
C PRO A 225 7.28 9.91 26.85
N PRO A 226 7.12 11.14 27.39
CA PRO A 226 7.86 11.56 28.57
C PRO A 226 7.62 10.50 29.66
N PRO A 227 8.65 10.18 30.46
CA PRO A 227 8.52 9.16 31.50
C PRO A 227 7.32 9.50 32.36
N ASP A 228 6.42 8.56 32.49
CA ASP A 228 5.15 8.73 33.17
C ASP A 228 5.44 9.15 34.63
N ARG A 229 5.07 10.36 34.99
CA ARG A 229 5.26 10.87 36.37
C ARG A 229 4.43 10.08 37.39
N ALA A 230 3.52 9.21 36.94
CA ALA A 230 2.72 8.34 37.80
C ALA A 230 3.57 7.25 38.52
N GLY A 231 4.71 6.85 37.97
CA GLY A 231 5.61 5.87 38.60
C GLY A 231 6.33 6.37 39.84
N LEU A 232 6.38 7.70 40.08
CA LEU A 232 7.06 8.29 41.25
C LEU A 232 6.18 8.44 42.50
N ILE A 233 4.85 8.27 42.37
CA ILE A 233 3.90 8.39 43.51
C ILE A 233 3.60 6.99 44.10
N GLY A 234 3.85 5.89 43.36
CA GLY A 234 3.57 4.51 43.81
C GLY A 234 4.50 3.98 44.92
N HIS A 235 5.63 4.61 45.17
CA HIS A 235 6.58 4.15 46.19
C HIS A 235 6.48 4.86 47.58
N LEU A 236 5.54 5.79 47.74
CA LEU A 236 5.38 6.54 49.01
C LEU A 236 4.18 6.08 49.85
N VAL A 237 3.43 5.04 49.45
CA VAL A 237 2.23 4.57 50.17
C VAL A 237 2.33 3.12 50.68
N SER A 238 3.47 2.48 50.62
CA SER A 238 3.67 1.13 51.24
C SER A 238 4.60 1.14 52.44
N GLY A 239 4.44 2.14 53.27
CA GLY A 239 5.15 2.24 54.53
C GLY A 239 4.26 2.80 55.64
N PHE A 240 3.26 1.98 56.08
CA PHE A 240 2.69 2.02 57.43
C PHE A 240 2.14 0.63 57.75
#